data_c431f13c5f8c840c739329d397eee301
#
_entry.id   c431f13c5f8c840c739329d397eee301
#
_cell.length_a   1.000
_cell.length_b   1.000
_cell.length_c   1.000
_cell.angle_alpha   90.00
_cell.angle_beta   90.00
_cell.angle_gamma   90.00
#
_symmetry.space_group_name_H-M   'P 1'
#
loop_
_entity.id
_entity.type
_entity.pdbx_description
1 polymer ?
#
loop_
_entity_poly.entity_id
_entity_poly.type
_entity_poly.pdbx_seq_one_letter_code
_entity_poly.pdbx_strand_id
1 'polypeptide(L)'
;MSIFRMWQCGAAAMIFATLVVMMVASGSAQTPAPGGNDLDPKVLAYKLPDQIPWKDDPLGAKMAVVAGDPSKPGLYVVLMKWTPHHMSRPHWHPNDRFITVISGTWWVGTGPKFDPDKTVPMPAGTFVTHFGKQIHYDGAKDSEAVLEIVGEGPATATPAEVK
;
A
#
# COMPACT_ATOMS: atom_id res chain seq x y z
N MET A 1 80.05 28.49 20.63
CA MET A 1 78.77 28.63 21.29
C MET A 1 77.79 29.12 20.20
N SER A 2 76.99 28.18 19.68
CA SER A 2 76.24 28.37 18.43
C SER A 2 74.77 28.43 18.75
N ILE A 3 74.11 29.50 18.32
CA ILE A 3 72.73 29.76 18.53
C ILE A 3 71.96 29.26 17.29
N PHE A 4 71.21 28.17 17.42
CA PHE A 4 70.35 27.67 16.34
C PHE A 4 68.94 28.38 16.40
N ARG A 5 68.60 29.12 15.36
CA ARG A 5 67.31 29.68 15.16
C ARG A 5 66.41 28.61 14.51
N MET A 6 65.36 28.22 15.18
CA MET A 6 64.26 27.39 14.60
C MET A 6 63.28 28.29 13.85
N TRP A 7 63.07 28.00 12.58
CA TRP A 7 62.01 28.57 11.76
C TRP A 7 60.73 27.77 11.99
N GLN A 8 59.70 28.44 12.41
CA GLN A 8 58.34 27.88 12.43
C GLN A 8 57.68 28.12 11.08
N CYS A 9 57.44 27.05 10.29
CA CYS A 9 56.57 27.08 9.14
C CYS A 9 55.13 26.88 9.63
N GLY A 10 54.36 27.94 9.57
CA GLY A 10 52.90 27.87 9.78
C GLY A 10 52.19 27.26 8.55
N ALA A 11 51.66 26.07 8.71
CA ALA A 11 50.75 25.49 7.71
C ALA A 11 49.34 26.02 7.93
N ALA A 12 48.87 26.89 7.02
CA ALA A 12 47.51 27.31 6.99
C ALA A 12 46.63 26.18 6.40
N ALA A 13 45.86 25.52 7.24
CA ALA A 13 44.86 24.55 6.78
C ALA A 13 43.64 25.31 6.26
N MET A 14 43.44 25.34 4.93
CA MET A 14 42.18 25.77 4.31
C MET A 14 41.13 24.69 4.50
N ILE A 15 40.16 24.96 5.35
CA ILE A 15 38.96 24.12 5.47
C ILE A 15 37.99 24.53 4.34
N PHE A 16 37.92 23.70 3.30
CA PHE A 16 36.86 23.81 2.30
C PHE A 16 35.54 23.22 2.90
N ALA A 17 34.67 24.11 3.33
CA ALA A 17 33.30 23.73 3.68
C ALA A 17 32.51 23.49 2.38
N THR A 18 32.35 22.24 1.98
CA THR A 18 31.42 21.87 0.89
C THR A 18 29.99 21.98 1.40
N LEU A 19 29.30 23.02 0.97
CA LEU A 19 27.88 23.23 1.20
C LEU A 19 27.12 22.24 0.29
N VAL A 20 26.65 21.11 0.84
CA VAL A 20 25.75 20.21 0.15
C VAL A 20 24.35 20.83 0.20
N VAL A 21 23.95 21.51 -0.90
CA VAL A 21 22.58 21.98 -1.09
C VAL A 21 21.73 20.76 -1.44
N MET A 22 21.02 20.21 -0.46
CA MET A 22 19.94 19.25 -0.73
C MET A 22 18.79 19.98 -1.43
N MET A 23 18.69 19.82 -2.75
CA MET A 23 17.47 20.19 -3.48
C MET A 23 16.37 19.22 -3.06
N VAL A 24 15.50 19.66 -2.16
CA VAL A 24 14.22 19.01 -1.91
C VAL A 24 13.36 19.28 -3.14
N ALA A 25 13.23 18.31 -4.03
CA ALA A 25 12.27 18.36 -5.12
C ALA A 25 10.88 18.40 -4.49
N SER A 26 10.32 19.59 -4.36
CA SER A 26 8.91 19.78 -4.02
C SER A 26 8.11 19.24 -5.21
N GLY A 27 7.69 17.98 -5.11
CA GLY A 27 6.71 17.41 -6.03
C GLY A 27 5.43 18.22 -5.90
N SER A 28 5.21 19.15 -6.82
CA SER A 28 3.93 19.82 -6.96
C SER A 28 2.89 18.75 -7.24
N ALA A 29 2.04 18.46 -6.27
CA ALA A 29 0.80 17.73 -6.53
C ALA A 29 0.06 18.55 -7.61
N GLN A 30 0.04 18.03 -8.84
CA GLN A 30 -0.76 18.61 -9.91
C GLN A 30 -2.23 18.48 -9.47
N THR A 31 -2.81 19.61 -9.08
CA THR A 31 -4.27 19.73 -8.99
C THR A 31 -4.80 19.39 -10.38
N PRO A 32 -5.69 18.38 -10.53
CA PRO A 32 -6.30 18.11 -11.82
C PRO A 32 -6.96 19.41 -12.31
N ALA A 33 -6.62 19.83 -13.53
CA ALA A 33 -7.34 20.93 -14.15
C ALA A 33 -8.83 20.59 -14.14
N PRO A 34 -9.75 21.53 -13.91
CA PRO A 34 -11.17 21.33 -14.11
C PRO A 34 -11.39 21.17 -15.62
N GLY A 35 -11.12 19.97 -16.12
CA GLY A 35 -11.46 19.53 -17.46
C GLY A 35 -12.96 19.35 -17.49
N GLY A 36 -13.65 20.10 -18.33
CA GLY A 36 -15.01 19.83 -18.66
C GLY A 36 -15.13 18.36 -19.07
N ASN A 37 -16.08 17.64 -18.45
CA ASN A 37 -16.32 16.23 -18.73
C ASN A 37 -16.99 16.08 -20.09
N ASP A 38 -16.20 16.12 -21.15
CA ASP A 38 -16.68 15.87 -22.53
C ASP A 38 -16.80 14.36 -22.83
N LEU A 39 -16.62 13.49 -21.81
CA LEU A 39 -16.75 12.05 -21.97
C LEU A 39 -18.22 11.64 -21.91
N ASP A 40 -18.66 10.94 -22.96
CA ASP A 40 -20.02 10.38 -23.00
C ASP A 40 -20.19 9.33 -21.88
N PRO A 41 -21.08 9.56 -20.87
CA PRO A 41 -21.28 8.64 -19.75
C PRO A 41 -21.88 7.29 -20.17
N LYS A 42 -22.40 7.18 -21.41
CA LYS A 42 -22.86 5.91 -21.98
C LYS A 42 -21.69 5.04 -22.48
N VAL A 43 -20.54 5.65 -22.70
CA VAL A 43 -19.35 4.96 -23.22
C VAL A 43 -18.36 4.67 -22.10
N LEU A 44 -18.18 5.61 -21.16
CA LEU A 44 -17.19 5.50 -20.10
C LEU A 44 -17.71 6.11 -18.79
N ALA A 45 -17.62 5.34 -17.70
CA ALA A 45 -17.84 5.83 -16.34
C ALA A 45 -16.51 5.77 -15.56
N TYR A 46 -16.22 6.81 -14.79
CA TYR A 46 -15.02 6.87 -13.94
C TYR A 46 -15.33 7.52 -12.59
N LYS A 47 -14.44 7.29 -11.64
CA LYS A 47 -14.40 7.99 -10.36
C LYS A 47 -12.98 8.48 -10.10
N LEU A 48 -12.86 9.75 -9.78
CA LEU A 48 -11.58 10.31 -9.31
C LEU A 48 -11.29 9.81 -7.88
N PRO A 49 -10.04 9.89 -7.41
CA PRO A 49 -9.65 9.38 -6.08
C PRO A 49 -10.48 9.94 -4.91
N ASP A 50 -10.89 11.20 -4.98
CA ASP A 50 -11.73 11.89 -4.00
C ASP A 50 -13.22 11.49 -4.08
N GLN A 51 -13.61 10.82 -5.17
CA GLN A 51 -14.99 10.33 -5.41
C GLN A 51 -15.16 8.83 -5.03
N ILE A 52 -14.10 8.15 -4.60
CA ILE A 52 -14.17 6.76 -4.18
C ILE A 52 -15.00 6.65 -2.90
N PRO A 53 -16.11 5.85 -2.88
CA PRO A 53 -17.04 5.81 -1.77
C PRO A 53 -16.55 4.88 -0.65
N TRP A 54 -15.47 5.25 0.02
CA TRP A 54 -14.90 4.47 1.10
C TRP A 54 -15.87 4.30 2.26
N LYS A 55 -15.98 3.07 2.77
CA LYS A 55 -16.73 2.69 3.97
C LYS A 55 -15.80 1.99 4.94
N ASP A 56 -15.99 2.23 6.23
CA ASP A 56 -15.23 1.54 7.26
C ASP A 56 -15.58 0.05 7.29
N ASP A 57 -14.55 -0.78 7.43
CA ASP A 57 -14.64 -2.22 7.62
C ASP A 57 -14.34 -2.54 9.10
N PRO A 58 -15.05 -3.48 9.73
CA PRO A 58 -14.83 -3.84 11.14
C PRO A 58 -13.41 -4.30 11.48
N LEU A 59 -12.63 -4.70 10.48
CA LEU A 59 -11.24 -5.16 10.66
C LEU A 59 -10.21 -4.03 10.70
N GLY A 60 -10.64 -2.76 10.75
CA GLY A 60 -9.75 -1.61 10.73
C GLY A 60 -9.25 -1.25 9.35
N ALA A 61 -9.93 -1.71 8.32
CA ALA A 61 -9.72 -1.33 6.93
C ALA A 61 -10.82 -0.38 6.46
N LYS A 62 -10.70 0.10 5.22
CA LYS A 62 -11.79 0.73 4.47
C LYS A 62 -11.98 -0.01 3.16
N MET A 63 -13.21 -0.18 2.74
CA MET A 63 -13.56 -0.84 1.50
C MET A 63 -14.44 0.05 0.63
N ALA A 64 -14.25 0.02 -0.68
CA ALA A 64 -15.12 0.66 -1.65
C ALA A 64 -15.46 -0.31 -2.78
N VAL A 65 -16.72 -0.55 -3.04
CA VAL A 65 -17.18 -1.28 -4.23
C VAL A 65 -17.11 -0.34 -5.43
N VAL A 66 -16.31 -0.67 -6.43
CA VAL A 66 -16.13 0.13 -7.64
C VAL A 66 -16.83 -0.49 -8.86
N ALA A 67 -17.03 -1.80 -8.87
CA ALA A 67 -17.84 -2.49 -9.88
C ALA A 67 -18.50 -3.75 -9.29
N GLY A 68 -19.65 -4.13 -9.81
CA GLY A 68 -20.40 -5.33 -9.39
C GLY A 68 -20.97 -5.23 -7.98
N ASP A 69 -21.27 -6.40 -7.40
CA ASP A 69 -21.80 -6.53 -6.03
C ASP A 69 -21.16 -7.76 -5.37
N PRO A 70 -20.22 -7.57 -4.41
CA PRO A 70 -19.52 -8.69 -3.78
C PRO A 70 -20.42 -9.61 -2.94
N SER A 71 -21.68 -9.22 -2.67
CA SER A 71 -22.64 -10.04 -1.92
C SER A 71 -23.43 -11.02 -2.80
N LYS A 72 -23.34 -10.89 -4.13
CA LYS A 72 -24.09 -11.66 -5.11
C LYS A 72 -23.18 -12.45 -6.05
N PRO A 73 -23.69 -13.51 -6.70
CA PRO A 73 -22.98 -14.16 -7.80
C PRO A 73 -22.63 -13.17 -8.91
N GLY A 74 -21.44 -13.27 -9.49
CA GLY A 74 -20.94 -12.44 -10.56
C GLY A 74 -19.65 -11.72 -10.20
N LEU A 75 -19.02 -11.13 -11.21
CA LEU A 75 -17.78 -10.38 -11.08
C LEU A 75 -17.97 -9.16 -10.19
N TYR A 76 -17.04 -8.96 -9.27
CA TYR A 76 -16.93 -7.72 -8.50
C TYR A 76 -15.51 -7.15 -8.53
N VAL A 77 -15.40 -5.85 -8.35
CA VAL A 77 -14.14 -5.15 -8.09
C VAL A 77 -14.32 -4.27 -6.86
N VAL A 78 -13.43 -4.43 -5.90
CA VAL A 78 -13.39 -3.61 -4.70
C VAL A 78 -11.99 -3.02 -4.52
N LEU A 79 -11.94 -1.81 -3.97
CA LEU A 79 -10.72 -1.27 -3.40
C LEU A 79 -10.73 -1.52 -1.90
N MET A 80 -9.60 -1.96 -1.35
CA MET A 80 -9.40 -2.12 0.08
C MET A 80 -8.21 -1.28 0.53
N LYS A 81 -8.38 -0.58 1.62
CA LYS A 81 -7.38 0.26 2.25
C LYS A 81 -7.15 -0.23 3.67
N TRP A 82 -6.02 -0.87 3.91
CA TRP A 82 -5.58 -1.25 5.23
C TRP A 82 -4.95 -0.06 5.95
N THR A 83 -5.47 0.28 7.13
CA THR A 83 -4.83 1.28 7.98
C THR A 83 -3.65 0.68 8.74
N PRO A 84 -2.65 1.49 9.15
CA PRO A 84 -1.50 0.99 9.89
C PRO A 84 -1.89 0.17 11.12
N HIS A 85 -1.14 -0.89 11.41
CA HIS A 85 -1.29 -1.80 12.55
C HIS A 85 -2.58 -2.63 12.59
N HIS A 86 -3.28 -2.74 11.44
CA HIS A 86 -4.47 -3.59 11.32
C HIS A 86 -4.23 -4.75 10.37
N MET A 87 -4.62 -5.93 10.81
CA MET A 87 -4.52 -7.18 10.04
C MET A 87 -5.76 -8.04 10.27
N SER A 88 -6.19 -8.74 9.23
CA SER A 88 -7.20 -9.80 9.36
C SER A 88 -6.65 -10.97 10.18
N ARG A 89 -7.57 -11.75 10.75
CA ARG A 89 -7.23 -13.04 11.36
C ARG A 89 -7.31 -14.14 10.30
N PRO A 90 -6.68 -15.33 10.52
CA PRO A 90 -6.75 -16.44 9.58
C PRO A 90 -8.17 -16.76 9.13
N HIS A 91 -8.39 -16.72 7.83
CA HIS A 91 -9.67 -16.94 7.19
C HIS A 91 -9.47 -17.43 5.75
N TRP A 92 -10.55 -17.83 5.09
CA TRP A 92 -10.56 -18.19 3.68
C TRP A 92 -11.80 -17.65 2.97
N HIS A 93 -11.74 -17.57 1.64
CA HIS A 93 -12.85 -17.18 0.76
C HIS A 93 -13.25 -18.36 -0.12
N PRO A 94 -14.52 -18.44 -0.58
CA PRO A 94 -14.99 -19.57 -1.39
C PRO A 94 -14.33 -19.65 -2.77
N ASN A 95 -14.05 -18.51 -3.38
CA ASN A 95 -13.54 -18.39 -4.75
C ASN A 95 -12.15 -17.73 -4.78
N ASP A 96 -11.45 -17.89 -5.88
CA ASP A 96 -10.19 -17.18 -6.15
C ASP A 96 -10.42 -15.66 -6.18
N ARG A 97 -9.41 -14.92 -5.72
CA ARG A 97 -9.37 -13.46 -5.81
C ARG A 97 -8.04 -13.03 -6.38
N PHE A 98 -8.09 -12.07 -7.29
CA PHE A 98 -6.93 -11.48 -7.94
C PHE A 98 -6.70 -10.11 -7.34
N ILE A 99 -5.52 -9.88 -6.79
CA ILE A 99 -5.23 -8.72 -5.97
C ILE A 99 -4.02 -7.99 -6.53
N THR A 100 -4.17 -6.69 -6.75
CA THR A 100 -3.06 -5.81 -7.12
C THR A 100 -2.80 -4.82 -6.00
N VAL A 101 -1.56 -4.72 -5.55
CA VAL A 101 -1.15 -3.69 -4.59
C VAL A 101 -0.96 -2.37 -5.33
N ILE A 102 -1.85 -1.39 -5.08
CA ILE A 102 -1.84 -0.07 -5.72
C ILE A 102 -0.80 0.84 -5.07
N SER A 103 -0.78 0.87 -3.72
CA SER A 103 0.16 1.71 -2.97
C SER A 103 0.49 1.11 -1.61
N GLY A 104 1.61 1.54 -1.03
CA GLY A 104 2.12 1.06 0.25
C GLY A 104 2.72 -0.34 0.18
N THR A 105 2.76 -1.01 1.33
CA THR A 105 3.21 -2.40 1.47
C THR A 105 2.14 -3.21 2.19
N TRP A 106 1.59 -4.18 1.50
CA TRP A 106 0.64 -5.14 2.03
C TRP A 106 1.39 -6.35 2.61
N TRP A 107 1.02 -6.83 3.77
CA TRP A 107 1.68 -7.93 4.46
C TRP A 107 0.76 -9.14 4.49
N VAL A 108 1.27 -10.30 4.03
CA VAL A 108 0.47 -11.52 3.84
C VAL A 108 1.12 -12.70 4.54
N GLY A 109 0.33 -13.46 5.28
CA GLY A 109 0.69 -14.72 5.88
C GLY A 109 -0.28 -15.84 5.49
N THR A 110 0.14 -17.09 5.64
CA THR A 110 -0.65 -18.28 5.29
C THR A 110 -0.77 -19.23 6.46
N GLY A 111 -1.83 -20.07 6.42
CA GLY A 111 -2.10 -21.07 7.44
C GLY A 111 -3.00 -20.59 8.58
N PRO A 112 -3.42 -21.52 9.44
CA PRO A 112 -4.46 -21.26 10.44
C PRO A 112 -3.95 -20.60 11.72
N LYS A 113 -2.63 -20.50 11.91
CA LYS A 113 -2.03 -19.84 13.08
C LYS A 113 -1.63 -18.42 12.73
N PHE A 114 -2.21 -17.45 13.41
CA PHE A 114 -1.85 -16.05 13.23
C PHE A 114 -0.43 -15.77 13.75
N ASP A 115 0.42 -15.28 12.88
CA ASP A 115 1.80 -14.89 13.21
C ASP A 115 2.22 -13.69 12.36
N PRO A 116 2.00 -12.46 12.82
CA PRO A 116 2.30 -11.26 12.05
C PRO A 116 3.78 -11.10 11.72
N ASP A 117 4.68 -11.73 12.50
CA ASP A 117 6.13 -11.66 12.27
C ASP A 117 6.57 -12.54 11.08
N LYS A 118 5.76 -13.53 10.72
CA LYS A 118 5.99 -14.41 9.56
C LYS A 118 5.31 -13.96 8.28
N THR A 119 4.75 -12.76 8.25
CA THR A 119 4.15 -12.22 7.03
C THR A 119 5.21 -11.75 6.04
N VAL A 120 4.90 -11.90 4.75
CA VAL A 120 5.76 -11.50 3.63
C VAL A 120 5.29 -10.14 3.11
N PRO A 121 6.20 -9.16 2.90
CA PRO A 121 5.84 -7.87 2.34
C PRO A 121 5.56 -7.96 0.84
N MET A 122 4.46 -7.35 0.42
CA MET A 122 4.02 -7.20 -0.95
C MET A 122 3.99 -5.69 -1.28
N PRO A 123 5.03 -5.11 -1.89
CA PRO A 123 5.07 -3.69 -2.24
C PRO A 123 4.12 -3.36 -3.40
N ALA A 124 3.89 -2.06 -3.61
CA ALA A 124 3.11 -1.56 -4.76
C ALA A 124 3.59 -2.16 -6.08
N GLY A 125 2.64 -2.52 -6.95
CA GLY A 125 2.87 -3.24 -8.21
C GLY A 125 2.87 -4.77 -8.07
N THR A 126 2.84 -5.33 -6.85
CA THR A 126 2.73 -6.79 -6.67
C THR A 126 1.34 -7.27 -7.08
N PHE A 127 1.31 -8.38 -7.81
CA PHE A 127 0.09 -9.13 -8.12
C PHE A 127 0.06 -10.43 -7.31
N VAL A 128 -1.09 -10.74 -6.71
CA VAL A 128 -1.30 -11.92 -5.86
C VAL A 128 -2.60 -12.62 -6.24
N THR A 129 -2.57 -13.95 -6.27
CA THR A 129 -3.78 -14.78 -6.32
C THR A 129 -4.02 -15.37 -4.94
N HIS A 130 -5.13 -15.02 -4.31
CA HIS A 130 -5.67 -15.79 -3.19
C HIS A 130 -6.52 -16.92 -3.75
N PHE A 131 -6.01 -18.14 -3.67
CA PHE A 131 -6.77 -19.32 -4.09
C PHE A 131 -7.94 -19.57 -3.16
N GLY A 132 -9.08 -19.93 -3.73
CA GLY A 132 -10.30 -20.25 -3.00
C GLY A 132 -10.07 -21.35 -1.96
N LYS A 133 -10.69 -21.22 -0.79
CA LYS A 133 -10.63 -22.14 0.34
C LYS A 133 -9.24 -22.32 0.97
N GLN A 134 -8.25 -21.51 0.59
CA GLN A 134 -6.92 -21.52 1.21
C GLN A 134 -6.84 -20.49 2.32
N ILE A 135 -6.30 -20.91 3.47
CA ILE A 135 -6.25 -20.08 4.68
C ILE A 135 -5.11 -19.07 4.57
N HIS A 136 -5.44 -17.81 4.77
CA HIS A 136 -4.50 -16.68 4.80
C HIS A 136 -4.92 -15.65 5.84
N TYR A 137 -4.02 -14.70 6.12
CA TYR A 137 -4.26 -13.49 6.88
C TYR A 137 -3.39 -12.39 6.32
N ASP A 138 -3.85 -11.16 6.37
CA ASP A 138 -3.22 -10.05 5.69
C ASP A 138 -3.55 -8.69 6.32
N GLY A 139 -2.79 -7.67 5.95
CA GLY A 139 -3.03 -6.32 6.44
C GLY A 139 -1.87 -5.37 6.25
N ALA A 140 -1.78 -4.37 7.11
CA ALA A 140 -0.72 -3.37 7.12
C ALA A 140 0.01 -3.33 8.46
N LYS A 141 1.34 -3.16 8.41
CA LYS A 141 2.17 -2.89 9.59
C LYS A 141 2.27 -1.38 9.82
N ASP A 142 3.39 -0.78 9.54
CA ASP A 142 3.68 0.60 9.92
C ASP A 142 3.09 1.67 8.97
N SER A 143 2.66 1.28 7.79
CA SER A 143 2.13 2.18 6.76
C SER A 143 0.87 1.64 6.12
N GLU A 144 -0.01 2.54 5.65
CA GLU A 144 -1.20 2.20 4.88
C GLU A 144 -0.87 1.40 3.62
N ALA A 145 -1.73 0.45 3.26
CA ALA A 145 -1.68 -0.24 1.98
C ALA A 145 -3.03 -0.16 1.26
N VAL A 146 -3.02 0.13 -0.04
CA VAL A 146 -4.21 0.16 -0.89
C VAL A 146 -4.13 -0.95 -1.91
N LEU A 147 -5.20 -1.73 -2.02
CA LEU A 147 -5.33 -2.88 -2.90
C LEU A 147 -6.51 -2.71 -3.84
N GLU A 148 -6.39 -3.26 -5.05
CA GLU A 148 -7.54 -3.63 -5.87
C GLU A 148 -7.76 -5.13 -5.74
N ILE A 149 -8.99 -5.55 -5.55
CA ILE A 149 -9.39 -6.96 -5.45
C ILE A 149 -10.48 -7.23 -6.48
N VAL A 150 -10.20 -8.16 -7.39
CA VAL A 150 -11.14 -8.67 -8.39
C VAL A 150 -11.50 -10.09 -8.03
N GLY A 151 -12.78 -10.44 -8.03
CA GLY A 151 -13.23 -11.79 -7.71
C GLY A 151 -14.62 -12.10 -8.21
N GLU A 152 -15.02 -13.35 -8.01
CA GLU A 152 -16.37 -13.85 -8.26
C GLU A 152 -17.11 -13.94 -6.93
N GLY A 153 -18.28 -13.32 -6.84
CA GLY A 153 -19.11 -13.33 -5.64
C GLY A 153 -19.96 -14.61 -5.49
N PRO A 154 -20.51 -14.84 -4.30
CA PRO A 154 -20.45 -14.00 -3.11
C PRO A 154 -19.08 -14.07 -2.40
N ALA A 155 -18.57 -12.90 -2.02
CA ALA A 155 -17.26 -12.73 -1.37
C ALA A 155 -17.39 -12.83 0.16
N THR A 156 -17.71 -14.02 0.66
CA THR A 156 -17.73 -14.28 2.10
C THR A 156 -16.34 -14.58 2.64
N ALA A 157 -16.08 -14.25 3.90
CA ALA A 157 -14.88 -14.66 4.63
C ALA A 157 -15.29 -15.65 5.74
N THR A 158 -14.64 -16.81 5.78
CA THR A 158 -14.87 -17.82 6.81
C THR A 158 -13.67 -17.86 7.75
N PRO A 159 -13.87 -17.58 9.06
CA PRO A 159 -12.79 -17.69 10.04
C PRO A 159 -12.21 -19.10 10.10
N ALA A 160 -10.89 -19.20 10.23
CA ALA A 160 -10.16 -20.48 10.23
C ALA A 160 -8.97 -20.49 11.20
N GLU A 161 -8.93 -19.55 12.14
CA GLU A 161 -7.86 -19.49 13.12
C GLU A 161 -7.94 -20.66 14.12
N VAL A 162 -6.79 -21.30 14.34
CA VAL A 162 -6.59 -22.25 15.44
C VAL A 162 -5.83 -21.56 16.59
N LYS A 163 -6.25 -21.85 17.81
CA LYS A 163 -5.64 -21.33 19.04
C LYS A 163 -4.36 -22.10 19.38
#